data_19e824b6598e333fcd7172cae44f7a2d
#
_entry.id   19e824b6598e333fcd7172cae44f7a2d
#
_cell.length_a   1.000
_cell.length_b   1.000
_cell.length_c   1.000
_cell.angle_alpha   90.00
_cell.angle_beta   90.00
_cell.angle_gamma   90.00
#
_symmetry.space_group_name_H-M   'P 1'
#
loop_
_entity.id
_entity.type
_entity.pdbx_description
1 polymer ?
#
loop_
_entity_poly.entity_id
_entity_poly.type
_entity_poly.pdbx_seq_one_letter_code
_entity_poly.pdbx_strand_id
1 'polypeptide(L)'
;MKPLKSIFDVKVFIFMALMLALQGCSHRKKVYESSCDDEHTFKHINFRNLVDSFANYDNQYVEVKGKFEQEKEISVLIDDSLVSKGNKRVILVDFSQDCPLFLKETRTGFFDYDTNNGQLTPVNNKTIIIRGKINCRNQGHLNAYKGTIEHISYVSL
;
A
#
# COMPACT_ATOMS: atom_id res chain seq x y z
N MET A 1 3.54 -60.69 24.96
CA MET A 1 4.37 -59.75 24.18
C MET A 1 3.40 -58.76 23.53
N LYS A 2 3.33 -57.52 23.99
CA LYS A 2 2.39 -56.49 23.51
C LYS A 2 3.12 -55.43 22.70
N PRO A 3 2.46 -54.71 21.79
CA PRO A 3 3.05 -54.13 20.64
C PRO A 3 3.69 -52.77 20.93
N LEU A 4 4.99 -52.75 20.81
CA LEU A 4 5.80 -51.52 20.85
C LEU A 4 5.58 -50.63 19.58
N LYS A 5 4.88 -51.11 18.56
CA LYS A 5 4.60 -50.43 17.32
C LYS A 5 3.67 -49.22 17.42
N SER A 6 2.71 -49.25 18.35
CA SER A 6 1.66 -48.21 18.42
C SER A 6 2.17 -46.84 18.89
N ILE A 7 3.21 -46.80 19.72
CA ILE A 7 3.73 -45.51 20.26
C ILE A 7 4.59 -44.77 19.23
N PHE A 8 5.27 -45.52 18.34
CA PHE A 8 6.09 -44.95 17.30
C PHE A 8 5.24 -44.28 16.22
N ASP A 9 4.14 -44.93 15.83
CA ASP A 9 3.21 -44.40 14.83
C ASP A 9 2.52 -43.09 15.31
N VAL A 10 2.15 -43.00 16.58
CA VAL A 10 1.53 -41.77 17.13
C VAL A 10 2.51 -40.60 17.15
N LYS A 11 3.79 -40.82 17.52
CA LYS A 11 4.81 -39.77 17.49
C LYS A 11 5.10 -39.28 16.10
N VAL A 12 5.17 -40.15 15.13
CA VAL A 12 5.37 -39.81 13.71
C VAL A 12 4.18 -39.00 13.19
N PHE A 13 2.95 -39.39 13.54
CA PHE A 13 1.74 -38.67 13.15
C PHE A 13 1.67 -37.24 13.75
N ILE A 14 2.04 -37.08 15.02
CA ILE A 14 2.10 -35.78 15.70
C ILE A 14 3.17 -34.89 15.04
N PHE A 15 4.35 -35.46 14.72
CA PHE A 15 5.43 -34.71 14.07
C PHE A 15 5.05 -34.27 12.65
N MET A 16 4.36 -35.11 11.89
CA MET A 16 3.87 -34.79 10.56
C MET A 16 2.74 -33.75 10.59
N ALA A 17 1.85 -33.82 11.56
CA ALA A 17 0.81 -32.81 11.78
C ALA A 17 1.40 -31.45 12.18
N LEU A 18 2.47 -31.43 12.99
CA LEU A 18 3.18 -30.20 13.39
C LEU A 18 3.91 -29.54 12.21
N MET A 19 4.48 -30.34 11.29
CA MET A 19 5.12 -29.83 10.07
C MET A 19 4.13 -29.24 9.07
N LEU A 20 2.91 -29.76 9.00
CA LEU A 20 1.83 -29.20 8.16
C LEU A 20 1.27 -27.90 8.71
N ALA A 21 1.30 -27.68 10.03
CA ALA A 21 0.85 -26.44 10.67
C ALA A 21 1.80 -25.25 10.42
N LEU A 22 3.05 -25.51 10.03
CA LEU A 22 4.06 -24.48 9.74
C LEU A 22 3.99 -23.92 8.32
N GLN A 23 3.13 -24.41 7.46
CA GLN A 23 2.86 -23.82 6.15
C GLN A 23 1.94 -22.60 6.30
N GLY A 24 2.40 -21.62 7.08
CA GLY A 24 1.73 -20.33 7.23
C GLY A 24 1.56 -19.70 5.85
N CYS A 25 0.32 -19.34 5.48
CA CYS A 25 0.00 -18.55 4.32
C CYS A 25 0.85 -17.27 4.31
N SER A 26 1.94 -17.26 3.57
CA SER A 26 2.65 -16.03 3.24
C SER A 26 1.71 -15.20 2.35
N HIS A 27 1.07 -14.19 2.93
CA HIS A 27 0.36 -13.19 2.16
C HIS A 27 1.39 -12.48 1.28
N ARG A 28 1.46 -12.84 0.00
CA ARG A 28 2.32 -12.14 -0.96
C ARG A 28 1.84 -10.71 -1.05
N LYS A 29 2.69 -9.78 -0.63
CA LYS A 29 2.50 -8.34 -0.86
C LYS A 29 2.29 -8.11 -2.35
N LYS A 30 1.19 -7.45 -2.71
CA LYS A 30 1.00 -6.95 -4.09
C LYS A 30 1.78 -5.64 -4.21
N VAL A 31 2.67 -5.58 -5.17
CA VAL A 31 3.52 -4.41 -5.45
C VAL A 31 3.25 -3.97 -6.88
N TYR A 32 2.91 -2.70 -7.04
CA TYR A 32 2.75 -2.03 -8.33
C TYR A 32 3.86 -1.02 -8.49
N GLU A 33 4.54 -1.04 -9.63
CA GLU A 33 5.70 -0.21 -9.91
C GLU A 33 5.55 0.45 -11.29
N SER A 34 6.14 1.64 -11.43
CA SER A 34 6.33 2.35 -12.69
C SER A 34 7.81 2.68 -12.84
N SER A 35 8.30 2.74 -14.07
CA SER A 35 9.68 3.14 -14.37
C SER A 35 9.89 4.65 -14.43
N CYS A 36 8.87 5.46 -14.15
CA CYS A 36 8.93 6.91 -14.31
C CYS A 36 9.98 7.61 -13.43
N ASP A 37 10.29 7.05 -12.26
CA ASP A 37 11.13 7.69 -11.23
C ASP A 37 12.24 6.77 -10.72
N ASP A 38 12.73 5.86 -11.56
CA ASP A 38 13.76 4.86 -11.19
C ASP A 38 15.07 5.49 -10.71
N GLU A 39 15.33 6.75 -11.08
CA GLU A 39 16.56 7.47 -10.70
C GLU A 39 16.44 8.25 -9.39
N HIS A 40 15.24 8.30 -8.77
CA HIS A 40 15.02 9.12 -7.59
C HIS A 40 15.20 8.33 -6.29
N THR A 41 15.84 8.99 -5.32
CA THR A 41 15.91 8.47 -3.95
C THR A 41 14.70 8.93 -3.16
N PHE A 42 13.96 7.97 -2.60
CA PHE A 42 12.77 8.24 -1.80
C PHE A 42 13.10 8.32 -0.31
N LYS A 43 12.72 9.41 0.32
CA LYS A 43 12.84 9.57 1.77
C LYS A 43 11.68 8.90 2.47
N HIS A 44 11.96 7.91 3.30
CA HIS A 44 10.94 7.27 4.13
C HIS A 44 10.46 8.21 5.24
N ILE A 45 9.15 8.49 5.28
CA ILE A 45 8.55 9.45 6.20
C ILE A 45 7.31 8.85 6.87
N ASN A 46 7.21 9.03 8.17
CA ASN A 46 5.97 8.72 8.89
C ASN A 46 4.86 9.70 8.46
N PHE A 47 3.64 9.21 8.27
CA PHE A 47 2.50 10.01 7.80
C PHE A 47 2.24 11.24 8.66
N ARG A 48 2.28 11.08 9.99
CA ARG A 48 2.07 12.19 10.93
C ARG A 48 3.11 13.28 10.73
N ASN A 49 4.39 12.91 10.65
CA ASN A 49 5.49 13.87 10.45
C ASN A 49 5.35 14.58 9.10
N LEU A 50 4.94 13.85 8.05
CA LEU A 50 4.68 14.45 6.75
C LEU A 50 3.57 15.50 6.84
N VAL A 51 2.43 15.16 7.42
CA VAL A 51 1.27 16.08 7.50
C VAL A 51 1.55 17.28 8.39
N ASP A 52 2.24 17.08 9.52
CA ASP A 52 2.54 18.17 10.49
C ASP A 52 3.57 19.18 9.93
N SER A 53 4.44 18.74 9.03
CA SER A 53 5.51 19.56 8.43
C SER A 53 5.49 19.53 6.90
N PHE A 54 4.32 19.47 6.29
CA PHE A 54 4.12 19.19 4.87
C PHE A 54 4.93 20.11 3.94
N ALA A 55 4.97 21.41 4.26
CA ALA A 55 5.71 22.40 3.48
C ALA A 55 7.24 22.13 3.41
N ASN A 56 7.80 21.45 4.42
CA ASN A 56 9.22 21.13 4.44
C ASN A 56 9.60 20.04 3.43
N TYR A 57 8.60 19.35 2.88
CA TYR A 57 8.78 18.28 1.91
C TYR A 57 8.42 18.68 0.49
N ASP A 58 8.09 19.97 0.25
CA ASP A 58 7.72 20.43 -1.08
C ASP A 58 8.78 20.06 -2.13
N ASN A 59 8.34 19.51 -3.24
CA ASN A 59 9.19 19.00 -4.32
C ASN A 59 10.14 17.83 -3.95
N GLN A 60 10.01 17.22 -2.76
CA GLN A 60 10.81 16.05 -2.38
C GLN A 60 10.08 14.76 -2.76
N TYR A 61 10.86 13.74 -3.14
CA TYR A 61 10.39 12.37 -3.35
C TYR A 61 10.33 11.63 -2.02
N VAL A 62 9.16 11.09 -1.69
CA VAL A 62 8.91 10.46 -0.40
C VAL A 62 8.30 9.07 -0.55
N GLU A 63 8.58 8.21 0.44
CA GLU A 63 7.84 6.98 0.70
C GLU A 63 7.04 7.16 1.97
N VAL A 64 5.73 6.96 1.89
CA VAL A 64 4.83 7.13 3.04
C VAL A 64 3.84 5.97 3.11
N LYS A 65 3.51 5.56 4.34
CA LYS A 65 2.47 4.57 4.64
C LYS A 65 1.23 5.29 5.15
N GLY A 66 0.07 5.02 4.55
CA GLY A 66 -1.21 5.57 4.96
C GLY A 66 -2.38 4.69 4.56
N LYS A 67 -3.56 4.98 5.05
CA LYS A 67 -4.79 4.36 4.58
C LYS A 67 -5.26 5.09 3.33
N PHE A 68 -5.49 4.33 2.27
CA PHE A 68 -5.99 4.86 1.01
C PHE A 68 -7.52 4.87 1.03
N GLU A 69 -8.09 6.00 0.71
CA GLU A 69 -9.51 6.14 0.50
C GLU A 69 -9.78 6.78 -0.86
N GLN A 70 -10.75 6.23 -1.56
CA GLN A 70 -11.22 6.74 -2.85
C GLN A 70 -12.72 6.91 -2.81
N GLU A 71 -13.17 8.12 -3.09
CA GLU A 71 -14.58 8.44 -3.29
C GLU A 71 -14.75 9.14 -4.63
N LYS A 72 -15.53 8.53 -5.51
CA LYS A 72 -15.70 8.99 -6.90
C LYS A 72 -14.35 9.08 -7.62
N GLU A 73 -13.91 10.27 -8.00
CA GLU A 73 -12.65 10.53 -8.69
C GLU A 73 -11.55 11.06 -7.77
N ILE A 74 -11.83 11.18 -6.47
CA ILE A 74 -10.89 11.74 -5.49
C ILE A 74 -10.22 10.60 -4.75
N SER A 75 -8.90 10.55 -4.82
CA SER A 75 -8.05 9.61 -4.10
C SER A 75 -7.25 10.33 -3.02
N VAL A 76 -7.26 9.81 -1.81
CA VAL A 76 -6.58 10.42 -0.66
C VAL A 76 -5.84 9.40 0.18
N LEU A 77 -4.82 9.88 0.90
CA LEU A 77 -4.21 9.18 2.02
C LEU A 77 -4.61 9.83 3.33
N ILE A 78 -4.99 8.99 4.29
CA ILE A 78 -5.34 9.39 5.65
C ILE A 78 -4.59 8.54 6.68
N ASP A 79 -4.59 9.00 7.92
CA ASP A 79 -4.17 8.21 9.09
C ASP A 79 -5.39 7.94 9.96
N ASP A 80 -5.78 6.67 10.07
CA ASP A 80 -6.92 6.24 10.90
C ASP A 80 -6.80 6.66 12.36
N SER A 81 -5.57 6.78 12.88
CA SER A 81 -5.32 7.20 14.26
C SER A 81 -5.59 8.70 14.49
N LEU A 82 -5.75 9.47 13.42
CA LEU A 82 -5.86 10.93 13.45
C LEU A 82 -7.26 11.43 13.04
N VAL A 83 -8.22 10.54 12.83
CA VAL A 83 -9.62 10.88 12.53
C VAL A 83 -10.28 11.47 13.78
N SER A 84 -9.79 12.58 14.27
CA SER A 84 -10.51 13.44 15.21
C SER A 84 -10.92 14.73 14.50
N LYS A 85 -12.23 14.81 14.27
CA LYS A 85 -13.03 16.00 13.99
C LYS A 85 -12.28 17.22 13.43
N GLY A 86 -12.34 17.40 12.12
CA GLY A 86 -12.15 18.71 11.50
C GLY A 86 -10.72 19.13 11.15
N ASN A 87 -9.71 18.30 11.37
CA ASN A 87 -8.35 18.61 10.95
C ASN A 87 -8.06 18.10 9.53
N LYS A 88 -7.60 18.99 8.66
CA LYS A 88 -7.10 18.74 7.31
C LYS A 88 -5.82 17.87 7.33
N ARG A 89 -5.90 16.65 7.83
CA ARG A 89 -4.80 15.67 7.84
C ARG A 89 -4.95 14.65 6.73
N VAL A 90 -5.33 15.18 5.57
CA VAL A 90 -5.61 14.40 4.37
C VAL A 90 -4.69 14.90 3.27
N ILE A 91 -4.01 13.98 2.62
CA ILE A 91 -3.14 14.24 1.48
C ILE A 91 -3.86 13.73 0.23
N LEU A 92 -3.98 14.56 -0.79
CA LEU A 92 -4.50 14.15 -2.09
C LEU A 92 -3.49 13.22 -2.77
N VAL A 93 -3.98 12.19 -3.45
CA VAL A 93 -3.16 11.29 -4.27
C VAL A 93 -3.52 11.52 -5.73
N ASP A 94 -2.53 11.95 -6.52
CA ASP A 94 -2.70 12.20 -7.94
C ASP A 94 -1.93 11.15 -8.76
N PHE A 95 -2.69 10.23 -9.36
CA PHE A 95 -2.13 9.21 -10.25
C PHE A 95 -2.05 9.75 -11.67
N SER A 96 -0.83 10.02 -12.13
CA SER A 96 -0.59 10.48 -13.50
C SER A 96 -0.78 9.34 -14.51
N GLN A 97 -1.42 9.65 -15.63
CA GLN A 97 -1.50 8.72 -16.77
C GLN A 97 -0.14 8.50 -17.44
N ASP A 98 0.78 9.46 -17.30
CA ASP A 98 2.13 9.38 -17.85
C ASP A 98 3.03 8.42 -17.06
N CYS A 99 2.61 8.04 -15.85
CA CYS A 99 3.32 7.09 -14.96
C CYS A 99 2.44 5.88 -14.61
N PRO A 100 2.13 5.01 -15.56
CA PRO A 100 1.27 3.87 -15.31
C PRO A 100 1.94 2.87 -14.35
N LEU A 101 1.18 2.44 -13.34
CA LEU A 101 1.60 1.45 -12.36
C LEU A 101 1.17 0.06 -12.79
N PHE A 102 2.11 -0.88 -12.86
CA PHE A 102 1.85 -2.28 -13.18
C PHE A 102 2.21 -3.19 -12.00
N LEU A 103 1.43 -4.22 -11.79
CA LEU A 103 1.73 -5.28 -10.84
C LEU A 103 3.06 -5.92 -11.23
N LYS A 104 4.00 -5.97 -10.29
CA LYS A 104 5.35 -6.48 -10.49
C LYS A 104 5.32 -7.84 -11.19
N GLU A 105 6.19 -8.00 -12.19
CA GLU A 105 6.31 -9.22 -13.02
C GLU A 105 5.07 -9.54 -13.89
N THR A 106 4.14 -8.60 -14.02
CA THR A 106 2.94 -8.76 -14.86
C THR A 106 2.71 -7.51 -15.72
N ARG A 107 1.61 -7.54 -16.52
CA ARG A 107 1.12 -6.36 -17.25
C ARG A 107 -0.21 -5.84 -16.70
N THR A 108 -0.62 -6.32 -15.53
CA THR A 108 -1.87 -5.88 -14.89
C THR A 108 -1.68 -4.50 -14.29
N GLY A 109 -2.39 -3.50 -14.77
CA GLY A 109 -2.37 -2.13 -14.26
C GLY A 109 -2.99 -2.02 -12.87
N PHE A 110 -2.62 -0.99 -12.13
CA PHE A 110 -3.18 -0.71 -10.81
C PHE A 110 -4.69 -0.45 -10.85
N PHE A 111 -5.17 0.15 -11.94
CA PHE A 111 -6.59 0.45 -12.18
C PHE A 111 -7.27 -0.55 -13.13
N ASP A 112 -6.57 -1.61 -13.55
CA ASP A 112 -7.15 -2.62 -14.41
C ASP A 112 -8.14 -3.49 -13.65
N TYR A 113 -9.16 -3.96 -14.39
CA TYR A 113 -10.03 -4.99 -13.91
C TYR A 113 -9.25 -6.31 -13.79
N ASP A 114 -9.40 -6.98 -12.65
CA ASP A 114 -8.93 -8.36 -12.53
C ASP A 114 -9.71 -9.21 -13.54
N THR A 115 -8.99 -9.72 -14.53
CA THR A 115 -9.56 -10.56 -15.61
C THR A 115 -10.16 -11.87 -15.10
N ASN A 116 -9.81 -12.29 -13.88
CA ASN A 116 -10.34 -13.54 -13.30
C ASN A 116 -11.70 -13.33 -12.63
N ASN A 117 -11.96 -12.14 -12.08
CA ASN A 117 -13.21 -11.87 -11.35
C ASN A 117 -13.93 -10.60 -11.82
N GLY A 118 -13.38 -9.86 -12.78
CA GLY A 118 -13.99 -8.64 -13.32
C GLY A 118 -14.06 -7.47 -12.34
N GLN A 119 -13.30 -7.51 -11.25
CA GLN A 119 -13.28 -6.46 -10.23
C GLN A 119 -12.01 -5.63 -10.33
N LEU A 120 -12.14 -4.32 -10.14
CA LEU A 120 -10.99 -3.45 -9.89
C LEU A 120 -10.24 -3.93 -8.66
N THR A 121 -8.91 -3.85 -8.68
CA THR A 121 -8.12 -4.18 -7.50
C THR A 121 -8.65 -3.41 -6.29
N PRO A 122 -9.25 -4.06 -5.29
CA PRO A 122 -9.92 -3.36 -4.19
C PRO A 122 -8.89 -2.76 -3.26
N VAL A 123 -8.48 -1.53 -3.53
CA VAL A 123 -7.47 -0.78 -2.76
C VAL A 123 -8.11 0.13 -1.73
N ASN A 124 -9.38 0.49 -1.97
CA ASN A 124 -10.12 1.40 -1.10
C ASN A 124 -10.19 0.86 0.34
N ASN A 125 -10.00 1.75 1.32
CA ASN A 125 -9.94 1.43 2.74
C ASN A 125 -8.76 0.51 3.17
N LYS A 126 -7.74 0.33 2.31
CA LYS A 126 -6.54 -0.44 2.68
C LYS A 126 -5.38 0.45 3.07
N THR A 127 -4.58 -0.05 3.99
CA THR A 127 -3.28 0.55 4.27
C THR A 127 -2.32 0.20 3.15
N ILE A 128 -1.75 1.23 2.53
CA ILE A 128 -0.77 1.10 1.45
C ILE A 128 0.53 1.82 1.80
N ILE A 129 1.60 1.43 1.13
CA ILE A 129 2.83 2.21 1.05
C ILE A 129 2.86 2.79 -0.36
N ILE A 130 3.11 4.10 -0.45
CA ILE A 130 3.13 4.83 -1.72
C ILE A 130 4.43 5.62 -1.84
N ARG A 131 5.01 5.69 -3.04
CA ARG A 131 6.12 6.57 -3.38
C ARG A 131 5.68 7.58 -4.42
N GLY A 132 6.07 8.82 -4.21
CA GLY A 132 5.78 9.91 -5.12
C GLY A 132 6.42 11.21 -4.67
N LYS A 133 6.14 12.28 -5.38
CA LYS A 133 6.65 13.63 -5.14
C LYS A 133 5.62 14.48 -4.42
N ILE A 134 6.04 15.24 -3.43
CA ILE A 134 5.16 16.16 -2.70
C ILE A 134 5.00 17.47 -3.48
N ASN A 135 3.75 17.90 -3.61
CA ASN A 135 3.37 19.19 -4.17
C ASN A 135 2.48 19.95 -3.17
N CYS A 136 3.03 20.96 -2.51
CA CYS A 136 2.31 21.77 -1.54
C CYS A 136 1.35 22.78 -2.18
N ARG A 137 1.50 23.06 -3.47
CA ARG A 137 0.68 24.05 -4.20
C ARG A 137 -0.65 23.48 -4.65
N ASN A 138 -0.67 22.18 -4.96
CA ASN A 138 -1.89 21.48 -5.35
C ASN A 138 -2.64 21.00 -4.11
N GLN A 139 -3.55 21.83 -3.60
CA GLN A 139 -4.37 21.53 -2.43
C GLN A 139 -5.79 21.09 -2.79
N GLY A 140 -6.01 20.72 -4.05
CA GLY A 140 -7.31 20.32 -4.56
C GLY A 140 -8.35 21.44 -4.58
N HIS A 141 -9.62 21.05 -4.77
CA HIS A 141 -10.71 22.02 -4.85
C HIS A 141 -10.87 22.79 -3.54
N LEU A 142 -10.96 24.12 -3.62
CA LEU A 142 -11.10 25.03 -2.47
C LEU A 142 -10.00 24.88 -1.39
N ASN A 143 -8.82 24.43 -1.75
CA ASN A 143 -7.72 24.18 -0.81
C ASN A 143 -8.14 23.26 0.35
N ALA A 144 -8.89 22.22 0.04
CA ALA A 144 -9.47 21.32 1.04
C ALA A 144 -8.43 20.38 1.68
N TYR A 145 -7.28 20.18 1.03
CA TYR A 145 -6.24 19.22 1.42
C TYR A 145 -4.96 19.94 1.86
N LYS A 146 -4.05 19.24 2.52
CA LYS A 146 -2.71 19.75 2.88
C LYS A 146 -1.84 20.00 1.64
N GLY A 147 -2.04 19.23 0.62
CA GLY A 147 -1.33 19.21 -0.63
C GLY A 147 -1.51 17.85 -1.29
N THR A 148 -0.70 17.56 -2.28
CA THR A 148 -0.81 16.36 -3.10
C THR A 148 0.49 15.56 -3.06
N ILE A 149 0.39 14.25 -3.12
CA ILE A 149 1.46 13.36 -3.57
C ILE A 149 1.18 13.00 -5.01
N GLU A 150 2.09 13.36 -5.91
CA GLU A 150 1.99 13.20 -7.36
C GLU A 150 3.17 12.37 -7.89
N HIS A 151 3.21 12.06 -9.20
CA HIS A 151 4.25 11.22 -9.79
C HIS A 151 4.42 9.90 -9.02
N ILE A 152 3.30 9.21 -8.88
CA ILE A 152 3.28 7.95 -8.12
C ILE A 152 3.98 6.86 -8.93
N SER A 153 5.11 6.37 -8.42
CA SER A 153 5.91 5.32 -9.06
C SER A 153 5.87 3.96 -8.36
N TYR A 154 5.27 3.90 -7.18
CA TYR A 154 5.21 2.68 -6.38
C TYR A 154 3.98 2.66 -5.47
N VAL A 155 3.28 1.53 -5.44
CA VAL A 155 2.22 1.21 -4.48
C VAL A 155 2.38 -0.23 -4.00
N SER A 156 2.41 -0.44 -2.68
CA SER A 156 2.42 -1.77 -2.05
C SER A 156 1.23 -1.94 -1.11
N LEU A 157 0.56 -3.10 -1.25
CA LEU A 157 -0.60 -3.54 -0.46
C LEU A 157 -0.19 -4.58 0.57
#